data_1a459ec5c6e358f09f6453728175462a
#
_entry.id   1a459ec5c6e358f09f6453728175462a
#
_cell.length_a   1.000
_cell.length_b   1.000
_cell.length_c   1.000
_cell.angle_alpha   90.00
_cell.angle_beta   90.00
_cell.angle_gamma   90.00
#
_symmetry.space_group_name_H-M   'P 1'
#
loop_
_entity.id
_entity.type
_entity.pdbx_description
1 polymer ?
#
loop_
_entity_poly.entity_id
_entity_poly.type
_entity_poly.pdbx_seq_one_letter_code
_entity_poly.pdbx_strand_id
1 'polypeptide(L)'
;MFESATKPLPEHKLVVPIVVGTRPEAIKLVPIIVALRESDVYEPVVVSTGQHSRLVEYIFELAEIKPDVTLWAGSRRANLNERVASVMQRFEDFCYERFESDFEEAASADDVLSGRHPAAVLVHGDTSSAMAAALSAFHLRIPVMHVEAGLRTGGSNLTPFPEELNRQVISTIAAMHFAPTSANLQNLVRENIPVGQVFVTGNTGIDALHWSSQLEDIRFANPELQALVDGESRIVVITAHRRENWGDGLRGIAEGVARLARDQHDVDFVLPVHPNPRVREVLTERLTGLENVLLTEPLGYATFSRLLGRCHMVITDSGGIQEEAPSLGKPVLVTRETTERTEGLAAGTLRLVGTDPDLIHAEGTRLLDSESAYREMAEAENPYGDGHAAERIVGALEHVLLGGEPPTQFGPGYSRATISVAAGFRPTPGLALEQLKQAFGDSEPAPAPEIVVTEATSGGAEVGTSYLIES
;
A
#
# COMPACT_ATOMS: atom_id res chain seq x y z
N MET A 1 33.93 19.84 -11.99
CA MET A 1 34.18 18.56 -11.33
C MET A 1 34.00 18.84 -9.85
N PHE A 2 32.77 18.75 -9.35
CA PHE A 2 32.50 18.86 -7.92
C PHE A 2 32.52 17.42 -7.39
N GLU A 3 33.52 17.13 -6.58
CA GLU A 3 33.53 15.91 -5.75
C GLU A 3 32.30 15.97 -4.85
N SER A 4 31.36 15.06 -5.08
CA SER A 4 30.32 14.73 -4.11
C SER A 4 31.05 14.27 -2.84
N ALA A 5 31.13 15.15 -1.87
CA ALA A 5 31.61 14.77 -0.55
C ALA A 5 30.52 13.91 0.09
N THR A 6 30.57 12.61 -0.18
CA THR A 6 29.83 11.61 0.60
C THR A 6 30.26 11.81 2.06
N LYS A 7 29.30 12.23 2.91
CA LYS A 7 29.54 12.26 4.34
C LYS A 7 30.01 10.86 4.76
N PRO A 8 31.01 10.76 5.65
CA PRO A 8 31.39 9.46 6.18
C PRO A 8 30.17 8.77 6.81
N LEU A 9 30.06 7.47 6.59
CA LEU A 9 29.02 6.66 7.26
C LEU A 9 29.11 6.87 8.78
N PRO A 10 27.98 6.92 9.50
CA PRO A 10 27.98 7.08 10.94
C PRO A 10 28.73 5.91 11.60
N GLU A 11 29.45 6.18 12.70
CA GLU A 11 30.16 5.12 13.47
C GLU A 11 29.19 4.10 14.07
N HIS A 12 27.93 4.52 14.31
CA HIS A 12 26.84 3.69 14.78
C HIS A 12 25.67 3.75 13.78
N LYS A 13 24.91 2.65 13.68
CA LYS A 13 23.70 2.63 12.86
C LYS A 13 22.65 3.60 13.39
N LEU A 14 21.95 4.24 12.48
CA LEU A 14 20.82 5.13 12.80
C LEU A 14 19.61 4.30 13.24
N VAL A 15 19.15 4.50 14.46
CA VAL A 15 18.06 3.72 15.04
C VAL A 15 16.70 4.24 14.52
N VAL A 16 15.89 3.33 13.98
CA VAL A 16 14.55 3.63 13.43
C VAL A 16 13.52 2.70 14.06
N PRO A 17 12.79 3.12 15.10
CA PRO A 17 11.64 2.39 15.59
C PRO A 17 10.54 2.28 14.52
N ILE A 18 10.01 1.07 14.32
CA ILE A 18 8.94 0.74 13.38
C ILE A 18 7.77 0.20 14.18
N VAL A 19 6.66 0.96 14.21
CA VAL A 19 5.49 0.62 15.03
C VAL A 19 4.50 -0.23 14.25
N VAL A 20 4.12 -1.37 14.83
CA VAL A 20 3.24 -2.36 14.21
C VAL A 20 2.11 -2.75 15.16
N GLY A 21 0.86 -2.52 14.78
CA GLY A 21 -0.31 -2.83 15.59
C GLY A 21 -1.19 -3.94 15.03
N THR A 22 -1.30 -4.05 13.71
CA THR A 22 -2.24 -4.94 13.04
C THR A 22 -1.57 -5.81 11.98
N ARG A 23 -2.27 -6.87 11.56
CA ARG A 23 -1.77 -7.77 10.51
C ARG A 23 -1.51 -7.07 9.17
N PRO A 24 -2.39 -6.19 8.65
CA PRO A 24 -2.10 -5.47 7.41
C PRO A 24 -0.86 -4.58 7.51
N GLU A 25 -0.63 -3.92 8.65
CA GLU A 25 0.59 -3.15 8.88
C GLU A 25 1.81 -4.07 8.89
N ALA A 26 1.75 -5.21 9.60
CA ALA A 26 2.86 -6.18 9.63
C ALA A 26 3.24 -6.64 8.23
N ILE A 27 2.26 -7.03 7.41
CA ILE A 27 2.47 -7.47 6.02
C ILE A 27 3.24 -6.40 5.24
N LYS A 28 2.75 -5.16 5.26
CA LYS A 28 3.29 -4.07 4.44
C LYS A 28 4.59 -3.47 4.98
N LEU A 29 4.89 -3.68 6.26
CA LEU A 29 6.14 -3.22 6.88
C LEU A 29 7.26 -4.25 6.82
N VAL A 30 6.97 -5.55 6.66
CA VAL A 30 8.01 -6.60 6.52
C VAL A 30 9.06 -6.26 5.46
N PRO A 31 8.72 -5.86 4.22
CA PRO A 31 9.72 -5.51 3.21
C PRO A 31 10.64 -4.36 3.64
N ILE A 32 10.09 -3.36 4.33
CA ILE A 32 10.86 -2.22 4.82
C ILE A 32 11.79 -2.65 5.96
N ILE A 33 11.30 -3.47 6.89
CA ILE A 33 12.12 -4.00 8.00
C ILE A 33 13.30 -4.81 7.45
N VAL A 34 13.05 -5.66 6.44
CA VAL A 34 14.11 -6.45 5.79
C VAL A 34 15.12 -5.54 5.11
N ALA A 35 14.67 -4.58 4.30
CA ALA A 35 15.54 -3.65 3.59
C ALA A 35 16.38 -2.79 4.55
N LEU A 36 15.82 -2.35 5.68
CA LEU A 36 16.57 -1.61 6.70
C LEU A 36 17.57 -2.50 7.45
N ARG A 37 17.28 -3.79 7.67
CA ARG A 37 18.22 -4.74 8.28
C ARG A 37 19.42 -5.04 7.38
N GLU A 38 19.20 -5.08 6.07
CA GLU A 38 20.23 -5.28 5.06
C GLU A 38 21.13 -4.04 4.88
N SER A 39 20.65 -2.87 5.30
CA SER A 39 21.43 -1.63 5.26
C SER A 39 22.56 -1.62 6.30
N ASP A 40 23.73 -1.14 5.91
CA ASP A 40 24.83 -0.87 6.84
C ASP A 40 24.63 0.40 7.68
N VAL A 41 23.62 1.20 7.33
CA VAL A 41 23.36 2.52 7.91
C VAL A 41 22.31 2.50 9.00
N TYR A 42 21.30 1.62 8.90
CA TYR A 42 20.13 1.64 9.77
C TYR A 42 20.06 0.44 10.71
N GLU A 43 19.52 0.68 11.91
CA GLU A 43 19.09 -0.34 12.88
C GLU A 43 17.57 -0.21 13.06
N PRO A 44 16.75 -1.02 12.37
CA PRO A 44 15.32 -1.05 12.64
C PRO A 44 15.02 -1.70 13.98
N VAL A 45 14.23 -1.02 14.81
CA VAL A 45 13.70 -1.55 16.07
C VAL A 45 12.20 -1.82 15.90
N VAL A 46 11.80 -3.07 15.86
CA VAL A 46 10.42 -3.49 15.63
C VAL A 46 9.62 -3.41 16.92
N VAL A 47 8.70 -2.44 17.00
CA VAL A 47 7.86 -2.14 18.17
C VAL A 47 6.43 -2.64 17.90
N SER A 48 6.06 -3.78 18.49
CA SER A 48 4.69 -4.29 18.43
C SER A 48 3.82 -3.63 19.49
N THR A 49 2.66 -3.11 19.10
CA THR A 49 1.70 -2.55 20.08
C THR A 49 0.94 -3.63 20.86
N GLY A 50 0.96 -4.88 20.41
CA GLY A 50 0.24 -6.00 21.01
C GLY A 50 -1.27 -6.03 20.69
N GLN A 51 -1.77 -5.16 19.78
CA GLN A 51 -3.19 -5.08 19.44
C GLN A 51 -3.74 -6.37 18.80
N HIS A 52 -3.05 -6.94 17.83
CA HIS A 52 -3.41 -8.18 17.12
C HIS A 52 -2.27 -9.21 17.22
N SER A 53 -1.76 -9.46 18.42
CA SER A 53 -0.51 -10.18 18.66
C SER A 53 -0.36 -11.46 17.83
N ARG A 54 -1.32 -12.41 17.88
CA ARG A 54 -1.23 -13.68 17.16
C ARG A 54 -1.18 -13.54 15.63
N LEU A 55 -1.91 -12.57 15.07
CA LEU A 55 -1.95 -12.36 13.62
C LEU A 55 -0.69 -11.65 13.12
N VAL A 56 -0.15 -10.75 13.94
CA VAL A 56 1.12 -10.06 13.68
C VAL A 56 2.28 -11.03 13.84
N GLU A 57 2.31 -11.81 14.93
CA GLU A 57 3.30 -12.86 15.18
C GLU A 57 3.41 -13.84 14.01
N TYR A 58 2.27 -14.32 13.48
CA TYR A 58 2.27 -15.21 12.31
C TYR A 58 2.97 -14.59 11.09
N ILE A 59 2.76 -13.30 10.79
CA ILE A 59 3.44 -12.63 9.66
C ILE A 59 4.93 -12.47 9.94
N PHE A 60 5.27 -12.13 11.17
CA PHE A 60 6.67 -11.99 11.56
C PHE A 60 7.42 -13.33 11.58
N GLU A 61 6.78 -14.42 12.00
CA GLU A 61 7.35 -15.76 11.91
C GLU A 61 7.66 -16.16 10.46
N LEU A 62 6.76 -15.84 9.50
CA LEU A 62 7.00 -16.08 8.08
C LEU A 62 8.22 -15.33 7.53
N ALA A 63 8.50 -14.16 8.07
CA ALA A 63 9.62 -13.31 7.66
C ALA A 63 10.87 -13.48 8.57
N GLU A 64 10.86 -14.44 9.48
CA GLU A 64 11.93 -14.64 10.48
C GLU A 64 12.23 -13.37 11.27
N ILE A 65 11.20 -12.53 11.48
CA ILE A 65 11.28 -11.31 12.27
C ILE A 65 10.80 -11.60 13.69
N LYS A 66 11.52 -11.05 14.67
CA LYS A 66 11.09 -11.02 16.06
C LYS A 66 10.89 -9.57 16.46
N PRO A 67 9.74 -9.19 17.06
CA PRO A 67 9.62 -7.88 17.64
C PRO A 67 10.68 -7.66 18.71
N ASP A 68 11.36 -6.52 18.66
CA ASP A 68 12.37 -6.15 19.66
C ASP A 68 11.68 -5.74 20.97
N VAL A 69 10.48 -5.15 20.83
CA VAL A 69 9.66 -4.70 21.96
C VAL A 69 8.18 -4.99 21.69
N THR A 70 7.45 -5.38 22.74
CA THR A 70 5.98 -5.44 22.72
C THR A 70 5.42 -4.55 23.82
N LEU A 71 4.67 -3.54 23.42
CA LEU A 71 4.12 -2.53 24.33
C LEU A 71 2.94 -3.05 25.19
N TRP A 72 2.28 -4.15 24.76
CA TRP A 72 1.10 -4.69 25.42
C TRP A 72 -0.02 -3.66 25.65
N ALA A 73 -0.16 -2.71 24.72
CA ALA A 73 -1.14 -1.63 24.79
C ALA A 73 -2.58 -2.08 24.47
N GLY A 74 -2.77 -3.34 24.10
CA GLY A 74 -4.06 -3.89 23.69
C GLY A 74 -4.77 -4.67 24.81
N SER A 75 -5.85 -4.13 25.38
CA SER A 75 -6.87 -4.93 26.07
C SER A 75 -8.00 -5.27 25.09
N ARG A 76 -8.48 -6.53 25.06
CA ARG A 76 -9.64 -6.94 24.24
C ARG A 76 -10.92 -6.15 24.52
N ARG A 77 -11.01 -5.47 25.68
CA ARG A 77 -12.17 -4.69 26.13
C ARG A 77 -11.92 -3.19 26.11
N ALA A 78 -10.72 -2.73 25.76
CA ALA A 78 -10.41 -1.30 25.72
C ALA A 78 -11.24 -0.60 24.63
N ASN A 79 -11.86 0.52 24.99
CA ASN A 79 -12.45 1.42 24.01
C ASN A 79 -11.34 2.13 23.21
N LEU A 80 -11.73 2.90 22.20
CA LEU A 80 -10.78 3.56 21.30
C LEU A 80 -9.84 4.51 22.03
N ASN A 81 -10.37 5.34 22.95
CA ASN A 81 -9.59 6.30 23.72
C ASN A 81 -8.59 5.63 24.66
N GLU A 82 -9.01 4.58 25.38
CA GLU A 82 -8.12 3.79 26.24
C GLU A 82 -6.96 3.17 25.46
N ARG A 83 -7.23 2.70 24.24
CA ARG A 83 -6.20 2.14 23.35
C ARG A 83 -5.21 3.21 22.92
N VAL A 84 -5.69 4.35 22.44
CA VAL A 84 -4.84 5.47 22.02
C VAL A 84 -3.95 5.94 23.18
N ALA A 85 -4.54 6.20 24.35
CA ALA A 85 -3.80 6.62 25.54
C ALA A 85 -2.74 5.61 25.97
N SER A 86 -3.09 4.29 25.93
CA SER A 86 -2.16 3.23 26.31
C SER A 86 -0.99 3.11 25.34
N VAL A 87 -1.23 3.23 24.02
CA VAL A 87 -0.14 3.20 23.03
C VAL A 87 0.78 4.39 23.23
N MET A 88 0.23 5.60 23.39
CA MET A 88 1.03 6.82 23.59
C MET A 88 1.94 6.68 24.79
N GLN A 89 1.39 6.34 25.97
CA GLN A 89 2.17 6.24 27.19
C GLN A 89 3.25 5.17 27.12
N ARG A 90 2.90 3.97 26.64
CA ARG A 90 3.87 2.86 26.57
C ARG A 90 4.93 3.06 25.51
N PHE A 91 4.63 3.79 24.43
CA PHE A 91 5.63 4.18 23.44
C PHE A 91 6.59 5.23 24.02
N GLU A 92 6.10 6.18 24.80
CA GLU A 92 6.91 7.13 25.54
C GLU A 92 7.82 6.41 26.54
N ASP A 93 7.27 5.52 27.40
CA ASP A 93 8.05 4.71 28.36
C ASP A 93 9.17 3.95 27.62
N PHE A 94 8.86 3.30 26.49
CA PHE A 94 9.86 2.61 25.65
C PHE A 94 10.96 3.56 25.17
N CYS A 95 10.63 4.76 24.73
CA CYS A 95 11.64 5.73 24.29
C CYS A 95 12.59 6.13 25.43
N TYR A 96 12.07 6.44 26.61
CA TYR A 96 12.90 6.78 27.76
C TYR A 96 13.73 5.59 28.29
N GLU A 97 13.23 4.36 28.17
CA GLU A 97 13.97 3.16 28.59
C GLU A 97 15.07 2.76 27.61
N ARG A 98 14.85 2.99 26.30
CA ARG A 98 15.78 2.52 25.25
C ARG A 98 16.83 3.54 24.86
N PHE A 99 16.51 4.84 24.95
CA PHE A 99 17.37 5.92 24.47
C PHE A 99 17.86 6.81 25.61
N GLU A 100 19.11 7.22 25.54
CA GLU A 100 19.76 8.09 26.53
C GLU A 100 19.61 9.57 26.14
N SER A 101 18.38 9.97 25.72
CA SER A 101 18.10 11.31 25.21
C SER A 101 17.14 12.05 26.11
N ASP A 102 17.35 13.38 26.22
CA ASP A 102 16.36 14.29 26.80
C ASP A 102 15.38 14.68 25.70
N PHE A 103 14.16 14.11 25.77
CA PHE A 103 13.12 14.39 24.78
C PHE A 103 12.40 15.74 25.01
N GLU A 104 12.72 16.47 26.06
CA GLU A 104 12.21 17.83 26.27
C GLU A 104 12.93 18.85 25.38
N GLU A 105 14.16 18.53 24.92
CA GLU A 105 14.95 19.35 24.01
C GLU A 105 15.04 18.73 22.61
N ALA A 106 15.40 19.54 21.62
CA ALA A 106 15.67 19.02 20.29
C ALA A 106 16.99 18.23 20.29
N ALA A 107 16.97 17.01 19.77
CA ALA A 107 18.14 16.16 19.67
C ALA A 107 19.24 16.84 18.82
N SER A 108 20.49 16.71 19.27
CA SER A 108 21.63 17.09 18.46
C SER A 108 21.91 16.05 17.36
N ALA A 109 22.63 16.44 16.30
CA ALA A 109 23.08 15.49 15.29
C ALA A 109 23.94 14.37 15.89
N ASP A 110 24.76 14.68 16.92
CA ASP A 110 25.62 13.71 17.60
C ASP A 110 24.80 12.68 18.39
N ASP A 111 23.65 13.05 18.96
CA ASP A 111 22.77 12.11 19.66
C ASP A 111 22.14 11.12 18.67
N VAL A 112 21.72 11.60 17.50
CA VAL A 112 21.16 10.76 16.45
C VAL A 112 22.23 9.85 15.85
N LEU A 113 23.40 10.39 15.51
CA LEU A 113 24.51 9.64 14.90
C LEU A 113 25.15 8.63 15.85
N SER A 114 25.03 8.82 17.16
CA SER A 114 25.51 7.89 18.18
C SER A 114 24.47 6.84 18.62
N GLY A 115 23.26 6.89 18.06
CA GLY A 115 22.16 5.98 18.43
C GLY A 115 21.54 6.25 19.80
N ARG A 116 21.91 7.35 20.46
CA ARG A 116 21.29 7.78 21.74
C ARG A 116 19.89 8.38 21.56
N HIS A 117 19.55 8.84 20.35
CA HIS A 117 18.23 9.34 19.98
C HIS A 117 17.80 8.66 18.68
N PRO A 118 16.51 8.28 18.52
CA PRO A 118 16.04 7.70 17.26
C PRO A 118 16.12 8.71 16.13
N ALA A 119 16.59 8.26 14.96
CA ALA A 119 16.68 9.12 13.78
C ALA A 119 15.30 9.49 13.23
N ALA A 120 14.35 8.58 13.35
CA ALA A 120 12.94 8.76 12.99
C ALA A 120 12.11 7.63 13.56
N VAL A 121 10.78 7.81 13.59
CA VAL A 121 9.81 6.73 13.86
C VAL A 121 9.00 6.46 12.60
N LEU A 122 8.90 5.21 12.20
CA LEU A 122 8.13 4.77 11.04
C LEU A 122 6.76 4.24 11.48
N VAL A 123 5.69 4.80 10.92
CA VAL A 123 4.31 4.35 11.10
C VAL A 123 3.67 4.06 9.75
N HIS A 124 2.70 3.15 9.72
CA HIS A 124 2.03 2.74 8.49
C HIS A 124 0.52 2.99 8.54
N GLY A 125 -0.01 3.54 7.45
CA GLY A 125 -1.45 3.59 7.18
C GLY A 125 -2.21 4.51 8.15
N ASP A 126 -3.29 3.98 8.73
CA ASP A 126 -4.36 4.78 9.32
C ASP A 126 -4.94 4.21 10.61
N THR A 127 -4.31 3.21 11.19
CA THR A 127 -4.80 2.63 12.44
C THR A 127 -4.69 3.61 13.61
N SER A 128 -5.53 3.45 14.62
CA SER A 128 -5.41 4.25 15.86
C SER A 128 -4.09 4.00 16.58
N SER A 129 -3.48 2.82 16.40
CA SER A 129 -2.14 2.53 16.95
C SER A 129 -1.05 3.32 16.23
N ALA A 130 -1.10 3.38 14.89
CA ALA A 130 -0.17 4.18 14.09
C ALA A 130 -0.29 5.67 14.44
N MET A 131 -1.52 6.20 14.52
CA MET A 131 -1.78 7.59 14.89
C MET A 131 -1.30 7.90 16.30
N ALA A 132 -1.58 7.03 17.27
CA ALA A 132 -1.16 7.23 18.67
C ALA A 132 0.37 7.24 18.82
N ALA A 133 1.06 6.31 18.17
CA ALA A 133 2.52 6.26 18.17
C ALA A 133 3.14 7.47 17.45
N ALA A 134 2.57 7.89 16.31
CA ALA A 134 2.99 9.09 15.60
C ALA A 134 2.85 10.36 16.48
N LEU A 135 1.73 10.50 17.17
CA LEU A 135 1.49 11.65 18.06
C LEU A 135 2.45 11.63 19.25
N SER A 136 2.69 10.47 19.87
CA SER A 136 3.67 10.32 20.95
C SER A 136 5.09 10.66 20.47
N ALA A 137 5.52 10.14 19.31
CA ALA A 137 6.82 10.47 18.71
C ALA A 137 6.96 11.98 18.43
N PHE A 138 5.89 12.61 17.92
CA PHE A 138 5.87 14.06 17.69
C PHE A 138 6.05 14.86 19.00
N HIS A 139 5.38 14.46 20.10
CA HIS A 139 5.56 15.08 21.40
C HIS A 139 6.99 14.93 21.94
N LEU A 140 7.63 13.79 21.65
CA LEU A 140 9.03 13.50 21.98
C LEU A 140 10.02 14.13 20.98
N ARG A 141 9.56 14.98 20.06
CA ARG A 141 10.39 15.64 19.01
C ARG A 141 11.12 14.67 18.08
N ILE A 142 10.65 13.43 17.99
CA ILE A 142 11.17 12.43 17.06
C ILE A 142 10.49 12.63 15.70
N PRO A 143 11.23 12.75 14.59
CA PRO A 143 10.66 12.86 13.25
C PRO A 143 9.77 11.65 12.92
N VAL A 144 8.54 11.90 12.46
CA VAL A 144 7.61 10.84 12.06
C VAL A 144 7.69 10.62 10.57
N MET A 145 7.83 9.37 10.13
CA MET A 145 7.82 8.93 8.74
C MET A 145 6.55 8.11 8.48
N HIS A 146 5.73 8.55 7.54
CA HIS A 146 4.41 7.96 7.28
C HIS A 146 4.40 7.14 5.99
N VAL A 147 4.28 5.82 6.11
CA VAL A 147 4.14 4.88 4.98
C VAL A 147 2.66 4.74 4.60
N GLU A 148 2.35 4.59 3.32
CA GLU A 148 1.00 4.60 2.74
C GLU A 148 0.28 5.95 2.99
N ALA A 149 1.04 7.03 2.87
CA ALA A 149 0.55 8.38 3.10
C ALA A 149 -0.32 8.90 1.94
N GLY A 150 -1.29 9.76 2.26
CA GLY A 150 -2.07 10.48 1.25
C GLY A 150 -3.31 9.76 0.71
N LEU A 151 -3.65 8.58 1.22
CA LEU A 151 -4.93 7.96 0.91
C LEU A 151 -6.06 8.80 1.50
N ARG A 152 -7.08 9.14 0.67
CA ARG A 152 -8.26 9.94 1.07
C ARG A 152 -9.51 9.39 0.43
N THR A 153 -10.61 9.40 1.15
CA THR A 153 -11.92 8.97 0.64
C THR A 153 -12.74 10.12 0.07
N GLY A 154 -12.28 11.37 0.24
CA GLY A 154 -12.95 12.56 -0.26
C GLY A 154 -14.26 12.91 0.45
N GLY A 155 -14.58 12.24 1.53
CA GLY A 155 -15.80 12.40 2.32
C GLY A 155 -15.59 13.05 3.68
N SER A 156 -16.46 12.69 4.62
CA SER A 156 -16.36 13.12 6.01
C SER A 156 -15.29 12.36 6.76
N ASN A 157 -14.64 13.00 7.76
CA ASN A 157 -13.71 12.36 8.70
C ASN A 157 -14.33 11.19 9.51
N LEU A 158 -15.63 10.98 9.35
CA LEU A 158 -16.37 9.89 9.97
C LEU A 158 -16.56 8.67 9.03
N THR A 159 -16.00 8.71 7.80
CA THR A 159 -16.20 7.63 6.84
C THR A 159 -14.96 7.41 5.96
N PRO A 160 -14.21 6.33 6.18
CA PRO A 160 -14.32 5.34 7.27
C PRO A 160 -13.96 5.92 8.63
N PHE A 161 -14.52 5.38 9.70
CA PHE A 161 -14.27 5.82 11.07
C PHE A 161 -13.49 4.76 11.86
N PRO A 162 -12.38 5.09 12.53
CA PRO A 162 -11.75 6.44 12.67
C PRO A 162 -10.64 6.71 11.63
N GLU A 163 -10.49 5.88 10.61
CA GLU A 163 -9.31 5.79 9.73
C GLU A 163 -9.07 7.11 8.98
N GLU A 164 -10.11 7.77 8.47
CA GLU A 164 -9.94 9.02 7.71
C GLU A 164 -9.36 10.15 8.57
N LEU A 165 -9.82 10.27 9.82
CA LEU A 165 -9.26 11.23 10.77
C LEU A 165 -7.81 10.87 11.10
N ASN A 166 -7.52 9.59 11.36
CA ASN A 166 -6.17 9.15 11.69
C ASN A 166 -5.16 9.50 10.58
N ARG A 167 -5.53 9.29 9.29
CA ARG A 167 -4.71 9.68 8.14
C ARG A 167 -4.35 11.17 8.17
N GLN A 168 -5.35 12.02 8.39
CA GLN A 168 -5.16 13.46 8.41
C GLN A 168 -4.28 13.91 9.58
N VAL A 169 -4.49 13.36 10.77
CA VAL A 169 -3.66 13.65 11.95
C VAL A 169 -2.21 13.27 11.69
N ILE A 170 -1.95 12.05 11.20
CA ILE A 170 -0.58 11.61 10.91
C ILE A 170 0.04 12.50 9.82
N SER A 171 -0.70 12.82 8.75
CA SER A 171 -0.20 13.68 7.68
C SER A 171 0.19 15.08 8.17
N THR A 172 -0.51 15.62 9.17
CA THR A 172 -0.21 16.95 9.72
C THR A 172 1.10 16.98 10.51
N ILE A 173 1.47 15.89 11.18
CA ILE A 173 2.63 15.83 12.08
C ILE A 173 3.84 15.12 11.48
N ALA A 174 3.66 14.35 10.40
CA ALA A 174 4.76 13.63 9.78
C ALA A 174 5.76 14.58 9.11
N ALA A 175 7.05 14.32 9.34
CA ALA A 175 8.15 15.03 8.71
C ALA A 175 8.33 14.59 7.26
N MET A 176 7.94 13.35 6.93
CA MET A 176 8.07 12.77 5.60
C MET A 176 6.93 11.80 5.29
N HIS A 177 6.52 11.76 4.03
CA HIS A 177 5.39 10.98 3.54
C HIS A 177 5.82 10.08 2.38
N PHE A 178 5.57 8.78 2.51
CA PHE A 178 5.77 7.80 1.46
C PHE A 178 4.42 7.47 0.83
N ALA A 179 4.13 8.14 -0.27
CA ALA A 179 2.86 8.02 -0.97
C ALA A 179 2.91 6.85 -1.97
N PRO A 180 1.93 5.94 -1.96
CA PRO A 180 1.90 4.83 -2.93
C PRO A 180 1.82 5.30 -4.38
N THR A 181 1.01 6.29 -4.67
CA THR A 181 0.76 6.78 -6.03
C THR A 181 0.82 8.31 -6.09
N SER A 182 0.88 8.83 -7.32
CA SER A 182 0.78 10.26 -7.57
C SER A 182 -0.55 10.88 -7.14
N ALA A 183 -1.65 10.11 -7.16
CA ALA A 183 -2.94 10.57 -6.64
C ALA A 183 -2.87 10.81 -5.13
N ASN A 184 -2.16 9.94 -4.40
CA ASN A 184 -1.92 10.12 -2.96
C ASN A 184 -1.05 11.35 -2.69
N LEU A 185 0.00 11.58 -3.47
CA LEU A 185 0.79 12.83 -3.39
C LEU A 185 -0.07 14.05 -3.64
N GLN A 186 -0.95 14.05 -4.66
CA GLN A 186 -1.85 15.17 -4.93
C GLN A 186 -2.78 15.49 -3.75
N ASN A 187 -3.29 14.46 -3.06
CA ASN A 187 -4.12 14.66 -1.86
C ASN A 187 -3.34 15.39 -0.76
N LEU A 188 -2.10 14.97 -0.49
CA LEU A 188 -1.23 15.62 0.50
C LEU A 188 -0.93 17.08 0.13
N VAL A 189 -0.63 17.35 -1.14
CA VAL A 189 -0.36 18.72 -1.61
C VAL A 189 -1.59 19.60 -1.51
N ARG A 190 -2.80 19.09 -1.78
CA ARG A 190 -4.06 19.83 -1.56
C ARG A 190 -4.29 20.19 -0.10
N GLU A 191 -3.75 19.42 0.82
CA GLU A 191 -3.77 19.69 2.27
C GLU A 191 -2.59 20.55 2.74
N ASN A 192 -1.86 21.17 1.80
CA ASN A 192 -0.72 22.06 2.05
C ASN A 192 0.54 21.36 2.59
N ILE A 193 0.67 20.04 2.42
CA ILE A 193 1.92 19.36 2.72
C ILE A 193 2.95 19.73 1.65
N PRO A 194 4.16 20.21 2.04
CA PRO A 194 5.20 20.56 1.08
C PRO A 194 5.61 19.37 0.20
N VAL A 195 5.69 19.58 -1.11
CA VAL A 195 6.06 18.51 -2.07
C VAL A 195 7.43 17.89 -1.74
N GLY A 196 8.37 18.70 -1.21
CA GLY A 196 9.68 18.22 -0.78
C GLY A 196 9.64 17.16 0.33
N GLN A 197 8.55 17.08 1.09
CA GLN A 197 8.35 16.08 2.15
C GLN A 197 7.62 14.82 1.66
N VAL A 198 7.29 14.71 0.37
CA VAL A 198 6.53 13.58 -0.18
C VAL A 198 7.35 12.83 -1.22
N PHE A 199 7.49 11.52 -1.06
CA PHE A 199 8.09 10.61 -2.03
C PHE A 199 7.03 9.64 -2.53
N VAL A 200 6.90 9.52 -3.86
CA VAL A 200 6.03 8.49 -4.47
C VAL A 200 6.83 7.20 -4.56
N THR A 201 6.48 6.22 -3.75
CA THR A 201 7.28 5.00 -3.57
C THR A 201 6.70 3.76 -4.24
N GLY A 202 5.40 3.73 -4.50
CA GLY A 202 4.65 2.51 -4.72
C GLY A 202 4.07 1.97 -3.40
N ASN A 203 3.21 0.95 -3.50
CA ASN A 203 2.55 0.32 -2.35
C ASN A 203 3.40 -0.86 -1.85
N THR A 204 3.87 -0.78 -0.61
CA THR A 204 4.64 -1.85 0.05
C THR A 204 3.90 -3.18 0.22
N GLY A 205 2.57 -3.18 0.05
CA GLY A 205 1.78 -4.41 -0.06
C GLY A 205 2.15 -5.26 -1.27
N ILE A 206 2.61 -4.61 -2.36
CA ILE A 206 3.08 -5.29 -3.57
C ILE A 206 4.45 -5.92 -3.32
N ASP A 207 5.36 -5.22 -2.65
CA ASP A 207 6.65 -5.77 -2.21
C ASP A 207 6.42 -7.02 -1.34
N ALA A 208 5.49 -6.92 -0.38
CA ALA A 208 5.12 -8.04 0.49
C ALA A 208 4.52 -9.23 -0.26
N LEU A 209 3.71 -8.96 -1.28
CA LEU A 209 3.15 -10.02 -2.13
C LEU A 209 4.25 -10.71 -2.96
N HIS A 210 5.15 -9.95 -3.59
CA HIS A 210 6.27 -10.50 -4.33
C HIS A 210 7.12 -11.40 -3.43
N TRP A 211 7.51 -10.90 -2.25
CA TRP A 211 8.23 -11.68 -1.26
C TRP A 211 7.47 -12.96 -0.86
N SER A 212 6.21 -12.83 -0.44
CA SER A 212 5.45 -13.96 0.09
C SER A 212 5.05 -15.00 -0.95
N SER A 213 4.87 -14.60 -2.22
CA SER A 213 4.55 -15.51 -3.32
C SER A 213 5.70 -16.42 -3.72
N GLN A 214 6.94 -16.05 -3.37
CA GLN A 214 8.18 -16.78 -3.65
C GLN A 214 8.62 -17.71 -2.51
N LEU A 215 7.91 -17.72 -1.37
CA LEU A 215 8.23 -18.60 -0.25
C LEU A 215 8.01 -20.08 -0.65
N GLU A 216 9.10 -20.86 -0.73
CA GLU A 216 9.08 -22.23 -1.22
C GLU A 216 8.47 -23.23 -0.24
N ASP A 217 8.63 -23.00 1.08
CA ASP A 217 8.21 -23.93 2.14
C ASP A 217 6.72 -23.84 2.50
N ILE A 218 5.96 -23.00 1.80
CA ILE A 218 4.53 -22.86 2.05
C ILE A 218 3.79 -24.09 1.53
N ARG A 219 3.06 -24.76 2.41
CA ARG A 219 2.24 -25.93 2.08
C ARG A 219 0.77 -25.65 2.34
N PHE A 220 -0.08 -26.19 1.45
CA PHE A 220 -1.53 -26.13 1.63
C PHE A 220 -2.01 -27.30 2.49
N ALA A 221 -2.88 -27.00 3.47
CA ALA A 221 -3.48 -28.04 4.30
C ALA A 221 -4.43 -28.95 3.51
N ASN A 222 -5.00 -28.43 2.40
CA ASN A 222 -5.82 -29.22 1.48
C ASN A 222 -4.90 -29.88 0.43
N PRO A 223 -4.82 -31.24 0.40
CA PRO A 223 -3.95 -31.96 -0.54
C PRO A 223 -4.33 -31.77 -2.02
N GLU A 224 -5.62 -31.57 -2.32
CA GLU A 224 -6.11 -31.32 -3.68
C GLU A 224 -5.63 -29.95 -4.16
N LEU A 225 -5.76 -28.91 -3.31
CA LEU A 225 -5.20 -27.58 -3.62
C LEU A 225 -3.68 -27.63 -3.78
N GLN A 226 -2.98 -28.39 -2.94
CA GLN A 226 -1.52 -28.60 -3.08
C GLN A 226 -1.20 -29.21 -4.44
N ALA A 227 -1.92 -30.25 -4.87
CA ALA A 227 -1.70 -30.88 -6.16
C ALA A 227 -1.98 -29.95 -7.34
N LEU A 228 -3.02 -29.10 -7.26
CA LEU A 228 -3.33 -28.09 -8.29
C LEU A 228 -2.22 -27.03 -8.39
N VAL A 229 -1.73 -26.54 -7.26
CA VAL A 229 -0.67 -25.52 -7.25
C VAL A 229 0.68 -26.07 -7.74
N ASP A 230 0.99 -27.32 -7.44
CA ASP A 230 2.21 -27.99 -7.91
C ASP A 230 2.08 -28.53 -9.35
N GLY A 231 0.87 -28.58 -9.91
CA GLY A 231 0.57 -29.06 -11.28
C GLY A 231 0.79 -27.98 -12.35
N GLU A 232 0.38 -28.31 -13.58
CA GLU A 232 0.55 -27.43 -14.77
C GLU A 232 -0.76 -26.81 -15.25
N SER A 233 -1.92 -27.21 -14.69
CA SER A 233 -3.22 -26.67 -15.10
C SER A 233 -3.33 -25.17 -14.89
N ARG A 234 -4.14 -24.50 -15.71
CA ARG A 234 -4.48 -23.09 -15.53
C ARG A 234 -5.43 -22.97 -14.35
N ILE A 235 -5.14 -22.07 -13.40
CA ILE A 235 -5.96 -21.85 -12.21
C ILE A 235 -6.61 -20.48 -12.28
N VAL A 236 -7.94 -20.42 -12.13
CA VAL A 236 -8.70 -19.18 -11.90
C VAL A 236 -9.02 -19.08 -10.41
N VAL A 237 -8.54 -18.02 -9.76
CA VAL A 237 -8.85 -17.76 -8.35
C VAL A 237 -10.09 -16.88 -8.24
N ILE A 238 -11.05 -17.30 -7.42
CA ILE A 238 -12.27 -16.53 -7.18
C ILE A 238 -12.35 -16.09 -5.72
N THR A 239 -12.66 -14.81 -5.48
CA THR A 239 -13.01 -14.31 -4.16
C THR A 239 -14.26 -13.44 -4.23
N ALA A 240 -15.25 -13.72 -3.37
CA ALA A 240 -16.49 -12.94 -3.29
C ALA A 240 -16.96 -12.87 -1.84
N HIS A 241 -17.01 -11.66 -1.27
CA HIS A 241 -17.35 -11.46 0.14
C HIS A 241 -17.96 -10.10 0.46
N ARG A 242 -17.97 -9.16 -0.47
CA ARG A 242 -18.45 -7.79 -0.24
C ARG A 242 -19.94 -7.77 0.08
N ARG A 243 -20.33 -6.94 1.07
CA ARG A 243 -21.73 -6.84 1.53
C ARG A 243 -22.66 -6.32 0.44
N GLU A 244 -22.16 -5.47 -0.44
CA GLU A 244 -22.90 -4.92 -1.58
C GLU A 244 -23.37 -6.01 -2.55
N ASN A 245 -22.65 -7.13 -2.63
CA ASN A 245 -22.98 -8.26 -3.51
C ASN A 245 -23.91 -9.30 -2.85
N TRP A 246 -24.24 -9.18 -1.55
CA TRP A 246 -25.04 -10.19 -0.88
C TRP A 246 -26.44 -10.36 -1.51
N GLY A 247 -26.89 -11.59 -1.61
CA GLY A 247 -28.16 -11.95 -2.26
C GLY A 247 -28.00 -12.21 -3.74
N ASP A 248 -28.65 -11.45 -4.60
CA ASP A 248 -28.68 -11.67 -6.05
C ASP A 248 -27.33 -11.46 -6.72
N GLY A 249 -26.53 -10.51 -6.23
CA GLY A 249 -25.18 -10.31 -6.73
C GLY A 249 -24.28 -11.55 -6.57
N LEU A 250 -24.24 -12.17 -5.38
CA LEU A 250 -23.49 -13.41 -5.17
C LEU A 250 -24.05 -14.57 -6.03
N ARG A 251 -25.37 -14.63 -6.24
CA ARG A 251 -25.97 -15.63 -7.13
C ARG A 251 -25.52 -15.43 -8.59
N GLY A 252 -25.46 -14.16 -9.04
CA GLY A 252 -24.97 -13.83 -10.37
C GLY A 252 -23.49 -14.19 -10.55
N ILE A 253 -22.64 -13.85 -9.58
CA ILE A 253 -21.22 -14.23 -9.60
C ILE A 253 -21.07 -15.76 -9.66
N ALA A 254 -21.75 -16.49 -8.77
CA ALA A 254 -21.68 -17.96 -8.73
C ALA A 254 -22.18 -18.60 -10.03
N GLU A 255 -23.24 -18.07 -10.65
CA GLU A 255 -23.76 -18.57 -11.92
C GLU A 255 -22.79 -18.29 -13.08
N GLY A 256 -22.20 -17.08 -13.16
CA GLY A 256 -21.18 -16.77 -14.17
C GLY A 256 -19.97 -17.67 -14.08
N VAL A 257 -19.46 -17.88 -12.87
CA VAL A 257 -18.34 -18.83 -12.60
C VAL A 257 -18.74 -20.26 -12.95
N ALA A 258 -19.95 -20.70 -12.58
CA ALA A 258 -20.41 -22.05 -12.89
C ALA A 258 -20.52 -22.34 -14.38
N ARG A 259 -20.98 -21.35 -15.18
CA ARG A 259 -21.02 -21.45 -16.64
C ARG A 259 -19.60 -21.52 -17.21
N LEU A 260 -18.74 -20.65 -16.77
CA LEU A 260 -17.35 -20.63 -17.22
C LEU A 260 -16.63 -21.96 -16.91
N ALA A 261 -16.84 -22.54 -15.70
CA ALA A 261 -16.27 -23.83 -15.34
C ALA A 261 -16.81 -25.00 -16.17
N ARG A 262 -18.09 -24.95 -16.58
CA ARG A 262 -18.66 -25.98 -17.46
C ARG A 262 -18.11 -25.93 -18.89
N ASP A 263 -17.75 -24.75 -19.38
CA ASP A 263 -17.24 -24.58 -20.74
C ASP A 263 -15.72 -24.77 -20.82
N GLN A 264 -14.99 -24.52 -19.72
CA GLN A 264 -13.52 -24.57 -19.64
C GLN A 264 -13.05 -25.78 -18.82
N HIS A 265 -13.15 -26.98 -19.39
CA HIS A 265 -12.84 -28.25 -18.72
C HIS A 265 -11.35 -28.46 -18.38
N ASP A 266 -10.44 -27.74 -19.06
CA ASP A 266 -8.99 -27.78 -18.84
C ASP A 266 -8.47 -26.70 -17.88
N VAL A 267 -9.38 -26.00 -17.21
CA VAL A 267 -9.10 -24.95 -16.26
C VAL A 267 -9.67 -25.30 -14.88
N ASP A 268 -8.87 -25.14 -13.84
CA ASP A 268 -9.31 -25.34 -12.46
C ASP A 268 -9.72 -24.01 -11.81
N PHE A 269 -10.82 -24.04 -11.10
CA PHE A 269 -11.39 -22.88 -10.41
C PHE A 269 -11.24 -23.07 -8.90
N VAL A 270 -10.47 -22.21 -8.25
CA VAL A 270 -10.22 -22.28 -6.80
C VAL A 270 -10.91 -21.12 -6.10
N LEU A 271 -11.77 -21.43 -5.15
CA LEU A 271 -12.54 -20.46 -4.39
C LEU A 271 -12.35 -20.66 -2.89
N PRO A 272 -11.48 -19.87 -2.23
CA PRO A 272 -11.43 -19.78 -0.77
C PRO A 272 -12.72 -19.13 -0.25
N VAL A 273 -13.61 -19.93 0.35
CA VAL A 273 -14.96 -19.49 0.71
C VAL A 273 -14.93 -18.68 2.00
N HIS A 274 -15.46 -17.48 1.95
CA HIS A 274 -15.58 -16.62 3.12
C HIS A 274 -16.41 -17.29 4.23
N PRO A 275 -16.02 -17.20 5.53
CA PRO A 275 -16.66 -17.94 6.63
C PRO A 275 -18.09 -17.48 6.96
N ASN A 276 -18.54 -16.34 6.43
CA ASN A 276 -19.90 -15.86 6.63
C ASN A 276 -20.93 -16.84 6.01
N PRO A 277 -21.87 -17.38 6.79
CA PRO A 277 -22.85 -18.36 6.29
C PRO A 277 -23.63 -17.88 5.06
N ARG A 278 -24.01 -16.60 5.01
CA ARG A 278 -24.74 -16.02 3.89
C ARG A 278 -23.97 -16.06 2.56
N VAL A 279 -22.66 -15.95 2.63
CA VAL A 279 -21.78 -16.05 1.46
C VAL A 279 -21.57 -17.53 1.10
N ARG A 280 -21.26 -18.34 2.12
CA ARG A 280 -20.97 -19.78 1.96
C ARG A 280 -22.14 -20.53 1.35
N GLU A 281 -23.35 -20.36 1.86
CA GLU A 281 -24.56 -21.03 1.37
C GLU A 281 -24.77 -20.79 -0.14
N VAL A 282 -24.75 -19.53 -0.58
CA VAL A 282 -24.99 -19.16 -1.98
C VAL A 282 -23.92 -19.75 -2.91
N LEU A 283 -22.64 -19.62 -2.55
CA LEU A 283 -21.53 -20.10 -3.39
C LEU A 283 -21.51 -21.64 -3.43
N THR A 284 -21.71 -22.29 -2.29
CA THR A 284 -21.73 -23.76 -2.21
C THR A 284 -22.89 -24.35 -3.00
N GLU A 285 -24.11 -23.77 -2.90
CA GLU A 285 -25.28 -24.24 -3.63
C GLU A 285 -25.05 -24.32 -5.14
N ARG A 286 -24.33 -23.36 -5.72
CA ARG A 286 -24.16 -23.22 -7.17
C ARG A 286 -22.91 -23.92 -7.73
N LEU A 287 -21.86 -24.03 -6.92
CA LEU A 287 -20.55 -24.44 -7.36
C LEU A 287 -20.18 -25.86 -6.93
N THR A 288 -20.86 -26.42 -5.93
CA THR A 288 -20.59 -27.82 -5.52
C THR A 288 -21.01 -28.80 -6.62
N GLY A 289 -20.16 -29.81 -6.87
CA GLY A 289 -20.40 -30.86 -7.85
C GLY A 289 -19.90 -30.56 -9.26
N LEU A 290 -19.26 -29.41 -9.48
CA LEU A 290 -18.48 -29.15 -10.68
C LEU A 290 -17.09 -29.77 -10.51
N GLU A 291 -16.66 -30.62 -11.43
CA GLU A 291 -15.45 -31.44 -11.29
C GLU A 291 -14.16 -30.62 -11.21
N ASN A 292 -14.14 -29.45 -11.86
CA ASN A 292 -13.00 -28.53 -11.90
C ASN A 292 -13.16 -27.31 -10.99
N VAL A 293 -14.06 -27.36 -9.99
CA VAL A 293 -14.24 -26.27 -9.01
C VAL A 293 -13.90 -26.77 -7.60
N LEU A 294 -12.84 -26.25 -7.04
CA LEU A 294 -12.39 -26.55 -5.69
C LEU A 294 -12.80 -25.43 -4.71
N LEU A 295 -13.74 -25.74 -3.81
CA LEU A 295 -14.11 -24.88 -2.70
C LEU A 295 -13.22 -25.20 -1.49
N THR A 296 -12.51 -24.20 -0.96
CA THR A 296 -11.62 -24.38 0.19
C THR A 296 -12.05 -23.53 1.39
N GLU A 297 -11.52 -23.86 2.56
CA GLU A 297 -11.57 -22.96 3.70
C GLU A 297 -10.72 -21.70 3.41
N PRO A 298 -10.95 -20.59 4.15
CA PRO A 298 -10.14 -19.38 4.00
C PRO A 298 -8.65 -19.67 4.16
N LEU A 299 -7.85 -19.11 3.27
CA LEU A 299 -6.39 -19.29 3.27
C LEU A 299 -5.70 -18.23 4.14
N GLY A 300 -4.58 -18.61 4.73
CA GLY A 300 -3.66 -17.67 5.35
C GLY A 300 -2.96 -16.79 4.30
N TYR A 301 -2.31 -15.71 4.73
CA TYR A 301 -1.67 -14.74 3.83
C TYR A 301 -0.66 -15.42 2.88
N ALA A 302 0.31 -16.17 3.41
CA ALA A 302 1.34 -16.80 2.60
C ALA A 302 0.80 -17.84 1.61
N THR A 303 -0.17 -18.69 2.04
CA THR A 303 -0.81 -19.66 1.16
C THR A 303 -1.65 -18.97 0.08
N PHE A 304 -2.33 -17.88 0.41
CA PHE A 304 -3.09 -17.12 -0.59
C PHE A 304 -2.17 -16.42 -1.59
N SER A 305 -1.07 -15.81 -1.14
CA SER A 305 -0.05 -15.19 -2.00
C SER A 305 0.58 -16.20 -2.96
N ARG A 306 0.91 -17.41 -2.46
CA ARG A 306 1.41 -18.49 -3.31
C ARG A 306 0.38 -18.92 -4.36
N LEU A 307 -0.89 -19.04 -3.99
CA LEU A 307 -1.98 -19.34 -4.91
C LEU A 307 -2.12 -18.25 -5.98
N LEU A 308 -2.07 -16.97 -5.61
CA LEU A 308 -2.08 -15.84 -6.55
C LEU A 308 -0.86 -15.87 -7.49
N GLY A 309 0.32 -16.17 -6.98
CA GLY A 309 1.54 -16.30 -7.80
C GLY A 309 1.38 -17.36 -8.89
N ARG A 310 0.71 -18.48 -8.57
CA ARG A 310 0.51 -19.62 -9.47
C ARG A 310 -0.71 -19.48 -10.39
N CYS A 311 -1.70 -18.66 -10.02
CA CYS A 311 -2.94 -18.57 -10.80
C CYS A 311 -2.71 -17.96 -12.21
N HIS A 312 -3.67 -18.22 -13.09
CA HIS A 312 -3.71 -17.64 -14.43
C HIS A 312 -4.40 -16.28 -14.40
N MET A 313 -5.57 -16.18 -13.78
CA MET A 313 -6.32 -14.94 -13.63
C MET A 313 -7.14 -14.94 -12.34
N VAL A 314 -7.73 -13.79 -12.01
CA VAL A 314 -8.53 -13.62 -10.79
C VAL A 314 -9.90 -13.03 -11.11
N ILE A 315 -10.94 -13.54 -10.43
CA ILE A 315 -12.29 -12.97 -10.41
C ILE A 315 -12.57 -12.53 -8.97
N THR A 316 -12.74 -11.23 -8.70
CA THR A 316 -12.74 -10.73 -7.32
C THR A 316 -13.59 -9.48 -7.10
N ASP A 317 -14.14 -9.37 -5.87
CA ASP A 317 -14.73 -8.11 -5.34
C ASP A 317 -13.80 -7.41 -4.31
N SER A 318 -12.59 -7.95 -4.07
CA SER A 318 -11.63 -7.44 -3.08
C SER A 318 -10.84 -6.25 -3.63
N GLY A 319 -10.78 -5.13 -2.86
CA GLY A 319 -9.97 -3.97 -3.21
C GLY A 319 -8.47 -4.26 -3.21
N GLY A 320 -7.95 -5.00 -2.23
CA GLY A 320 -6.52 -5.34 -2.15
C GLY A 320 -6.05 -6.19 -3.32
N ILE A 321 -6.83 -7.21 -3.69
CA ILE A 321 -6.49 -8.09 -4.82
C ILE A 321 -6.46 -7.33 -6.15
N GLN A 322 -7.28 -6.27 -6.31
CA GLN A 322 -7.24 -5.39 -7.48
C GLN A 322 -5.90 -4.64 -7.63
N GLU A 323 -5.19 -4.39 -6.54
CA GLU A 323 -3.85 -3.79 -6.54
C GLU A 323 -2.75 -4.85 -6.65
N GLU A 324 -2.93 -5.97 -5.97
CA GLU A 324 -1.95 -7.03 -5.76
C GLU A 324 -1.80 -7.95 -6.98
N ALA A 325 -2.90 -8.53 -7.50
CA ALA A 325 -2.83 -9.54 -8.57
C ALA A 325 -2.19 -9.00 -9.87
N PRO A 326 -2.46 -7.76 -10.33
CA PRO A 326 -1.79 -7.22 -11.51
C PRO A 326 -0.28 -7.12 -11.38
N SER A 327 0.27 -6.94 -10.17
CA SER A 327 1.72 -6.88 -9.95
C SER A 327 2.43 -8.23 -10.24
N LEU A 328 1.66 -9.31 -10.22
CA LEU A 328 2.12 -10.65 -10.60
C LEU A 328 1.79 -11.00 -12.07
N GLY A 329 1.37 -10.01 -12.87
CA GLY A 329 0.96 -10.23 -14.27
C GLY A 329 -0.33 -11.04 -14.38
N LYS A 330 -1.27 -10.91 -13.42
CA LYS A 330 -2.52 -11.66 -13.41
C LYS A 330 -3.69 -10.74 -13.79
N PRO A 331 -4.38 -10.99 -14.91
CA PRO A 331 -5.60 -10.27 -15.27
C PRO A 331 -6.66 -10.38 -14.17
N VAL A 332 -7.38 -9.29 -13.91
CA VAL A 332 -8.39 -9.24 -12.86
C VAL A 332 -9.75 -8.83 -13.42
N LEU A 333 -10.75 -9.71 -13.26
CA LEU A 333 -12.15 -9.40 -13.46
C LEU A 333 -12.77 -8.97 -12.13
N VAL A 334 -13.25 -7.74 -12.07
CA VAL A 334 -13.77 -7.12 -10.86
C VAL A 334 -15.29 -7.28 -10.81
N THR A 335 -15.78 -8.06 -9.84
CA THR A 335 -17.21 -8.35 -9.64
C THR A 335 -17.88 -7.29 -8.77
N ARG A 336 -17.75 -6.01 -9.19
CA ARG A 336 -18.36 -4.84 -8.58
C ARG A 336 -18.93 -3.92 -9.68
N GLU A 337 -19.97 -3.14 -9.35
CA GLU A 337 -20.50 -2.14 -10.27
C GLU A 337 -19.56 -0.93 -10.42
N THR A 338 -18.86 -0.59 -9.35
CA THR A 338 -17.86 0.48 -9.31
C THR A 338 -16.65 0.06 -8.50
N THR A 339 -15.50 0.68 -8.76
CA THR A 339 -14.30 0.50 -7.95
C THR A 339 -13.63 1.84 -7.68
N GLU A 340 -13.02 1.98 -6.51
CA GLU A 340 -12.14 3.09 -6.15
C GLU A 340 -10.74 2.97 -6.78
N ARG A 341 -10.45 1.86 -7.47
CA ARG A 341 -9.18 1.56 -8.15
C ARG A 341 -9.24 1.97 -9.62
N THR A 342 -9.57 3.23 -9.84
CA THR A 342 -9.77 3.81 -11.17
C THR A 342 -8.51 3.80 -12.03
N GLU A 343 -7.34 3.92 -11.39
CA GLU A 343 -6.05 3.87 -12.06
C GLU A 343 -5.81 2.50 -12.72
N GLY A 344 -6.18 1.40 -12.05
CA GLY A 344 -6.06 0.06 -12.61
C GLY A 344 -6.98 -0.19 -13.81
N LEU A 345 -8.18 0.44 -13.82
CA LEU A 345 -9.06 0.42 -14.99
C LEU A 345 -8.44 1.22 -16.16
N ALA A 346 -7.89 2.38 -15.87
CA ALA A 346 -7.25 3.23 -16.88
C ALA A 346 -5.98 2.60 -17.44
N ALA A 347 -5.20 1.89 -16.61
CA ALA A 347 -4.02 1.14 -17.02
C ALA A 347 -4.35 -0.15 -17.79
N GLY A 348 -5.59 -0.63 -17.73
CA GLY A 348 -6.00 -1.87 -18.39
C GLY A 348 -5.70 -3.16 -17.62
N THR A 349 -5.21 -3.08 -16.37
CA THR A 349 -4.94 -4.25 -15.53
C THR A 349 -6.20 -4.86 -14.92
N LEU A 350 -7.29 -4.07 -14.85
CA LEU A 350 -8.58 -4.44 -14.28
C LEU A 350 -9.70 -4.29 -15.30
N ARG A 351 -10.70 -5.17 -15.23
CA ARG A 351 -11.95 -5.04 -15.98
C ARG A 351 -13.15 -5.21 -15.07
N LEU A 352 -14.04 -4.21 -15.04
CA LEU A 352 -15.32 -4.30 -14.33
C LEU A 352 -16.27 -5.22 -15.11
N VAL A 353 -16.79 -6.23 -14.40
CA VAL A 353 -17.80 -7.17 -14.94
C VAL A 353 -19.08 -7.17 -14.10
N GLY A 354 -19.14 -6.39 -13.02
CA GLY A 354 -20.30 -6.38 -12.13
C GLY A 354 -20.62 -7.76 -11.58
N THR A 355 -21.90 -7.96 -11.29
CA THR A 355 -22.43 -9.24 -10.84
C THR A 355 -23.23 -9.97 -11.93
N ASP A 356 -23.14 -9.50 -13.16
CA ASP A 356 -23.83 -10.06 -14.34
C ASP A 356 -23.17 -11.39 -14.75
N PRO A 357 -23.89 -12.53 -14.70
CA PRO A 357 -23.34 -13.82 -15.07
C PRO A 357 -22.94 -13.93 -16.54
N ASP A 358 -23.62 -13.22 -17.44
CA ASP A 358 -23.31 -13.26 -18.87
C ASP A 358 -22.00 -12.51 -19.14
N LEU A 359 -21.76 -11.40 -18.48
CA LEU A 359 -20.55 -10.61 -18.63
C LEU A 359 -19.33 -11.29 -17.97
N ILE A 360 -19.52 -11.89 -16.79
CA ILE A 360 -18.46 -12.69 -16.10
C ILE A 360 -18.04 -13.86 -17.00
N HIS A 361 -19.00 -14.59 -17.56
CA HIS A 361 -18.74 -15.70 -18.47
C HIS A 361 -18.02 -15.23 -19.73
N ALA A 362 -18.53 -14.22 -20.42
CA ALA A 362 -17.97 -13.73 -21.68
C ALA A 362 -16.55 -13.21 -21.53
N GLU A 363 -16.27 -12.39 -20.50
CA GLU A 363 -14.93 -11.85 -20.27
C GLU A 363 -13.96 -12.91 -19.75
N GLY A 364 -14.44 -13.85 -18.90
CA GLY A 364 -13.65 -15.01 -18.48
C GLY A 364 -13.24 -15.88 -19.67
N THR A 365 -14.17 -16.24 -20.55
CA THR A 365 -13.91 -16.97 -21.78
C THR A 365 -12.92 -16.22 -22.68
N ARG A 366 -13.12 -14.91 -22.86
CA ARG A 366 -12.21 -14.07 -23.66
C ARG A 366 -10.76 -14.16 -23.17
N LEU A 367 -10.53 -14.09 -21.86
CA LEU A 367 -9.18 -14.15 -21.27
C LEU A 367 -8.58 -15.56 -21.30
N LEU A 368 -9.41 -16.61 -21.23
CA LEU A 368 -8.95 -18.00 -21.26
C LEU A 368 -8.65 -18.50 -22.69
N ASP A 369 -9.39 -18.00 -23.69
CA ASP A 369 -9.30 -18.49 -25.07
C ASP A 369 -8.44 -17.60 -25.98
N SER A 370 -8.19 -16.34 -25.60
CA SER A 370 -7.41 -15.41 -26.41
C SER A 370 -6.11 -15.00 -25.72
N GLU A 371 -5.01 -15.54 -26.18
CA GLU A 371 -3.65 -15.20 -25.72
C GLU A 371 -3.35 -13.69 -25.84
N SER A 372 -3.83 -13.04 -26.92
CA SER A 372 -3.64 -11.60 -27.09
C SER A 372 -4.42 -10.78 -26.06
N ALA A 373 -5.66 -11.15 -25.75
CA ALA A 373 -6.48 -10.49 -24.75
C ALA A 373 -5.91 -10.70 -23.34
N TYR A 374 -5.38 -11.87 -23.06
CA TYR A 374 -4.69 -12.17 -21.82
C TYR A 374 -3.45 -11.31 -21.65
N ARG A 375 -2.55 -11.28 -22.65
CA ARG A 375 -1.31 -10.50 -22.59
C ARG A 375 -1.55 -9.01 -22.48
N GLU A 376 -2.55 -8.48 -23.17
CA GLU A 376 -2.92 -7.07 -23.06
C GLU A 376 -3.16 -6.64 -21.61
N MET A 377 -3.82 -7.48 -20.80
CA MET A 377 -4.06 -7.20 -19.38
C MET A 377 -2.89 -7.61 -18.47
N ALA A 378 -2.24 -8.74 -18.76
CA ALA A 378 -1.17 -9.28 -17.94
C ALA A 378 0.14 -8.48 -18.01
N GLU A 379 0.43 -7.88 -19.18
CA GLU A 379 1.62 -7.08 -19.45
C GLU A 379 1.38 -5.58 -19.23
N ALA A 380 0.14 -5.17 -18.90
CA ALA A 380 -0.17 -3.79 -18.56
C ALA A 380 0.56 -3.36 -17.29
N GLU A 381 1.09 -2.14 -17.26
CA GLU A 381 1.83 -1.60 -16.13
C GLU A 381 0.91 -1.44 -14.91
N ASN A 382 1.30 -2.00 -13.77
CA ASN A 382 0.53 -1.88 -12.54
C ASN A 382 0.70 -0.48 -11.93
N PRO A 383 -0.37 0.33 -11.83
CA PRO A 383 -0.26 1.72 -11.35
C PRO A 383 -0.07 1.84 -9.84
N TYR A 384 -0.13 0.73 -9.09
CA TYR A 384 -0.06 0.74 -7.64
C TYR A 384 1.33 0.41 -7.08
N GLY A 385 2.20 -0.20 -7.87
CA GLY A 385 3.56 -0.54 -7.46
C GLY A 385 4.22 -1.56 -8.37
N ASP A 386 5.54 -1.67 -8.22
CA ASP A 386 6.43 -2.53 -9.01
C ASP A 386 7.29 -3.46 -8.13
N GLY A 387 7.04 -3.50 -6.80
CA GLY A 387 7.77 -4.33 -5.86
C GLY A 387 9.09 -3.72 -5.33
N HIS A 388 9.31 -2.43 -5.57
CA HIS A 388 10.51 -1.70 -5.12
C HIS A 388 10.18 -0.53 -4.17
N ALA A 389 9.02 -0.56 -3.52
CA ALA A 389 8.61 0.52 -2.61
C ALA A 389 9.51 0.58 -1.37
N ALA A 390 9.88 -0.55 -0.80
CA ALA A 390 10.75 -0.62 0.36
C ALA A 390 12.14 -0.02 0.06
N GLU A 391 12.75 -0.34 -1.07
CA GLU A 391 14.03 0.21 -1.52
C GLU A 391 13.96 1.75 -1.66
N ARG A 392 12.86 2.26 -2.26
CA ARG A 392 12.64 3.70 -2.39
C ARG A 392 12.46 4.40 -1.05
N ILE A 393 11.80 3.75 -0.09
CA ILE A 393 11.65 4.28 1.28
C ILE A 393 13.01 4.38 1.97
N VAL A 394 13.84 3.33 1.89
CA VAL A 394 15.21 3.36 2.46
C VAL A 394 16.06 4.43 1.77
N GLY A 395 16.04 4.51 0.45
CA GLY A 395 16.75 5.56 -0.29
C GLY A 395 16.26 6.97 0.05
N ALA A 396 14.97 7.16 0.33
CA ALA A 396 14.45 8.45 0.78
C ALA A 396 14.92 8.81 2.20
N LEU A 397 15.03 7.83 3.10
CA LEU A 397 15.63 8.03 4.41
C LEU A 397 17.10 8.44 4.30
N GLU A 398 17.88 7.77 3.44
CA GLU A 398 19.28 8.12 3.18
C GLU A 398 19.42 9.54 2.61
N HIS A 399 18.56 9.87 1.64
CA HIS A 399 18.54 11.22 1.06
C HIS A 399 18.31 12.30 2.11
N VAL A 400 17.32 12.12 2.97
CA VAL A 400 16.91 13.16 3.93
C VAL A 400 17.83 13.22 5.15
N LEU A 401 18.20 12.07 5.70
CA LEU A 401 18.98 12.02 6.95
C LEU A 401 20.48 12.20 6.70
N LEU A 402 20.98 11.71 5.57
CA LEU A 402 22.43 11.70 5.28
C LEU A 402 22.83 12.54 4.07
N GLY A 403 21.87 13.08 3.32
CA GLY A 403 22.14 13.84 2.09
C GLY A 403 22.58 12.98 0.92
N GLY A 404 22.15 11.71 0.90
CA GLY A 404 22.33 10.81 -0.25
C GLY A 404 21.55 11.26 -1.48
N GLU A 405 21.73 10.57 -2.61
CA GLU A 405 20.93 10.84 -3.81
C GLU A 405 19.44 10.55 -3.57
N PRO A 406 18.53 11.36 -4.14
CA PRO A 406 17.11 11.07 -3.99
C PRO A 406 16.74 9.78 -4.73
N PRO A 407 15.86 8.93 -4.16
CA PRO A 407 15.42 7.71 -4.84
C PRO A 407 14.62 8.06 -6.09
N THR A 408 14.67 7.17 -7.09
CA THR A 408 13.76 7.22 -8.22
C THR A 408 12.33 7.08 -7.72
N GLN A 409 11.43 7.96 -8.15
CA GLN A 409 10.04 7.88 -7.74
C GLN A 409 9.29 6.85 -8.60
N PHE A 410 8.26 6.24 -8.00
CA PHE A 410 7.38 5.33 -8.71
C PHE A 410 6.44 6.08 -9.65
N GLY A 411 6.26 5.55 -10.85
CA GLY A 411 5.36 6.05 -11.88
C GLY A 411 6.05 6.91 -12.94
N PRO A 412 5.50 6.93 -14.16
CA PRO A 412 6.10 7.61 -15.29
C PRO A 412 5.96 9.15 -15.16
N GLY A 413 7.05 9.84 -15.41
CA GLY A 413 7.04 11.25 -15.82
C GLY A 413 6.59 12.29 -14.79
N TYR A 414 6.60 12.00 -13.49
CA TYR A 414 6.19 13.00 -12.49
C TYR A 414 7.32 13.98 -12.15
N SER A 415 7.17 15.21 -12.67
CA SER A 415 7.82 16.36 -12.03
C SER A 415 7.01 16.76 -10.79
N ARG A 416 7.67 16.81 -9.61
CA ARG A 416 7.06 17.33 -8.38
C ARG A 416 6.46 18.73 -8.58
N ALA A 417 7.10 19.56 -9.40
CA ALA A 417 6.61 20.89 -9.74
C ALA A 417 5.30 20.86 -10.52
N THR A 418 5.16 19.98 -11.52
CA THR A 418 3.93 19.82 -12.32
C THR A 418 2.76 19.40 -11.45
N ILE A 419 2.96 18.44 -10.52
CA ILE A 419 1.91 17.98 -9.61
C ILE A 419 1.49 19.11 -8.64
N SER A 420 2.43 19.88 -8.12
CA SER A 420 2.13 21.02 -7.25
C SER A 420 1.22 22.04 -7.95
N VAL A 421 1.47 22.36 -9.20
CA VAL A 421 0.64 23.26 -10.00
C VAL A 421 -0.74 22.65 -10.27
N ALA A 422 -0.80 21.38 -10.69
CA ALA A 422 -2.05 20.68 -10.94
C ALA A 422 -2.94 20.54 -9.69
N ALA A 423 -2.32 20.43 -8.50
CA ALA A 423 -3.04 20.41 -7.23
C ALA A 423 -3.48 21.79 -6.73
N GLY A 424 -3.22 22.85 -7.49
CA GLY A 424 -3.58 24.24 -7.12
C GLY A 424 -2.65 24.86 -6.08
N PHE A 425 -1.52 24.22 -5.78
CA PHE A 425 -0.52 24.79 -4.88
C PHE A 425 0.17 25.98 -5.57
N ARG A 426 0.11 27.15 -4.96
CA ARG A 426 0.87 28.33 -5.40
C ARG A 426 2.07 28.49 -4.47
N PRO A 427 3.30 28.16 -4.91
CA PRO A 427 4.49 28.41 -4.10
C PRO A 427 4.61 29.90 -3.80
N THR A 428 4.96 30.23 -2.55
CA THR A 428 5.26 31.62 -2.17
C THR A 428 6.46 32.09 -3.00
N PRO A 429 6.36 33.19 -3.72
CA PRO A 429 7.50 33.70 -4.53
C PRO A 429 8.73 33.88 -3.65
N GLY A 430 9.87 33.32 -4.07
CA GLY A 430 11.14 33.38 -3.35
C GLY A 430 11.50 32.13 -2.54
N LEU A 431 10.59 31.51 -1.82
CA LEU A 431 10.90 30.32 -1.03
C LEU A 431 11.08 29.06 -1.91
N ALA A 432 10.27 28.93 -2.97
CA ALA A 432 10.33 27.80 -3.89
C ALA A 432 11.65 27.72 -4.67
N LEU A 433 12.22 28.88 -5.06
CA LEU A 433 13.44 28.90 -5.84
C LEU A 433 14.68 28.55 -4.99
N GLU A 434 14.73 28.97 -3.73
CA GLU A 434 15.80 28.60 -2.80
C GLU A 434 15.70 27.14 -2.38
N GLN A 435 14.49 26.63 -2.12
CA GLN A 435 14.28 25.24 -1.80
C GLN A 435 14.55 24.30 -2.99
N LEU A 436 14.20 24.73 -4.23
CA LEU A 436 14.55 24.01 -5.45
C LEU A 436 16.06 24.02 -5.70
N LYS A 437 16.75 25.14 -5.45
CA LYS A 437 18.20 25.22 -5.54
C LYS A 437 18.91 24.37 -4.49
N GLN A 438 18.38 24.29 -3.28
CA GLN A 438 18.89 23.39 -2.24
C GLN A 438 18.64 21.91 -2.54
N ALA A 439 17.51 21.56 -3.19
CA ALA A 439 17.14 20.18 -3.48
C ALA A 439 17.77 19.64 -4.79
N PHE A 440 18.06 20.49 -5.78
CA PHE A 440 18.49 20.06 -7.12
C PHE A 440 19.84 20.58 -7.58
N GLY A 441 20.56 21.33 -6.73
CA GLY A 441 21.82 21.98 -7.13
C GLY A 441 21.60 23.10 -8.16
N ASP A 442 22.70 23.78 -8.57
CA ASP A 442 22.69 24.91 -9.50
C ASP A 442 22.49 24.55 -11.01
N SER A 443 21.85 23.41 -11.32
CA SER A 443 21.44 23.12 -12.70
C SER A 443 20.26 24.00 -13.07
N GLU A 444 20.39 24.83 -14.09
CA GLU A 444 19.30 25.65 -14.62
C GLU A 444 18.11 24.71 -14.98
N PRO A 445 16.91 24.99 -14.44
CA PRO A 445 15.73 24.25 -14.84
C PRO A 445 15.45 24.49 -16.32
N ALA A 446 15.03 23.45 -17.04
CA ALA A 446 14.52 23.60 -18.39
C ALA A 446 13.42 24.69 -18.41
N PRO A 447 13.35 25.51 -19.46
CA PRO A 447 12.37 26.59 -19.53
C PRO A 447 10.96 26.02 -19.31
N ALA A 448 10.23 26.68 -18.40
CA ALA A 448 8.86 26.29 -18.10
C ALA A 448 8.02 26.38 -19.39
N PRO A 449 7.14 25.38 -19.65
CA PRO A 449 6.23 25.45 -20.79
C PRO A 449 5.37 26.73 -20.68
N GLU A 450 5.25 27.49 -21.76
CA GLU A 450 4.38 28.65 -21.84
C GLU A 450 2.94 28.21 -21.66
N ILE A 451 2.28 28.70 -20.60
CA ILE A 451 0.85 28.48 -20.39
C ILE A 451 0.11 29.50 -21.26
N VAL A 452 -0.44 29.05 -22.38
CA VAL A 452 -1.35 29.85 -23.19
C VAL A 452 -2.74 29.78 -22.53
N VAL A 453 -3.14 30.88 -21.88
CA VAL A 453 -4.51 31.05 -21.37
C VAL A 453 -5.40 31.50 -22.51
N THR A 454 -6.22 30.66 -23.09
CA THR A 454 -7.28 31.05 -23.99
C THR A 454 -8.55 31.32 -23.19
N GLU A 455 -8.94 32.60 -23.10
CA GLU A 455 -10.28 32.96 -22.62
C GLU A 455 -11.34 32.58 -23.67
N ALA A 456 -12.16 31.61 -23.35
CA ALA A 456 -13.35 31.31 -24.15
C ALA A 456 -14.50 32.24 -23.71
N THR A 457 -14.74 33.26 -24.49
CA THR A 457 -15.94 34.08 -24.34
C THR A 457 -17.13 33.42 -25.01
N SER A 458 -18.06 32.87 -24.24
CA SER A 458 -19.45 32.66 -24.69
C SER A 458 -20.43 32.59 -23.51
N GLY A 459 -21.40 33.39 -23.61
CA GLY A 459 -22.61 33.64 -22.82
C GLY A 459 -23.10 32.61 -21.82
N GLY A 460 -23.21 33.04 -20.58
CA GLY A 460 -24.24 32.70 -19.62
C GLY A 460 -24.40 31.25 -19.21
N ALA A 461 -23.40 30.72 -18.45
CA ALA A 461 -23.58 29.64 -17.47
C ALA A 461 -22.25 29.51 -16.71
N GLU A 462 -22.30 29.18 -15.43
CA GLU A 462 -21.09 29.02 -14.57
C GLU A 462 -20.08 28.11 -15.23
N VAL A 463 -18.86 28.62 -15.50
CA VAL A 463 -17.82 27.92 -16.24
C VAL A 463 -16.74 27.49 -15.24
N GLY A 464 -16.58 26.19 -15.10
CA GLY A 464 -15.39 25.60 -14.54
C GLY A 464 -14.23 25.77 -15.52
N THR A 465 -13.10 26.32 -15.05
CA THR A 465 -11.88 26.54 -15.83
C THR A 465 -11.19 25.21 -16.11
N SER A 466 -11.14 24.78 -17.37
CA SER A 466 -10.34 23.64 -17.80
C SER A 466 -9.01 24.11 -18.39
N TYR A 467 -7.91 23.50 -17.98
CA TYR A 467 -6.57 23.76 -18.50
C TYR A 467 -6.18 22.64 -19.47
N LEU A 468 -5.77 22.99 -20.68
CA LEU A 468 -5.13 22.10 -21.64
C LEU A 468 -3.60 22.35 -21.59
N ILE A 469 -2.84 21.29 -21.42
CA ILE A 469 -1.37 21.31 -21.53
C ILE A 469 -1.04 20.71 -22.88
N GLU A 470 -0.51 21.51 -23.81
CA GLU A 470 0.17 20.99 -24.99
C GLU A 470 1.65 20.77 -24.68
N SER A 471 2.14 19.59 -25.07
CA SER A 471 3.48 19.05 -24.85
C SER A 471 4.54 19.72 -25.71
#